data_97714f35861b50d51eb4a377b81bf25f
#
_entry.id   97714f35861b50d51eb4a377b81bf25f
#
_cell.length_a   1.000
_cell.length_b   1.000
_cell.length_c   1.000
_cell.angle_alpha   90.00
_cell.angle_beta   90.00
_cell.angle_gamma   90.00
#
_symmetry.space_group_name_H-M   'P 1'
#
loop_
_entity.id
_entity.type
_entity.pdbx_description
1 polymer ?
#
loop_
_entity_poly.entity_id
_entity_poly.type
_entity_poly.pdbx_seq_one_letter_code
_entity_poly.pdbx_strand_id
1 'polypeptide(L)'
;MSQRTQLSDELTAVTRREFTLEAALALLAGCVITVTDIACGDDNSSNANPANPSPAPADIAGTVSANHGHIATVTAAQITATNAVTLNIQGTAAHPHTLSLSQADLQTLKNRQPVSRDSSSDVSASVGLHLHSVTFTPA
;
A
#
# COMPACT_ATOMS: atom_id res chain seq x y z
N MET A 1 53.93 7.47 -35.26
CA MET A 1 53.10 6.30 -35.61
C MET A 1 52.56 5.78 -34.28
N SER A 2 51.33 6.11 -33.99
CA SER A 2 50.68 5.88 -32.68
C SER A 2 49.75 4.69 -32.83
N GLN A 3 50.05 3.61 -32.15
CA GLN A 3 49.17 2.44 -31.99
C GLN A 3 48.20 2.72 -30.88
N ARG A 4 46.96 3.01 -31.21
CA ARG A 4 45.85 3.01 -30.26
C ARG A 4 45.41 1.57 -30.04
N THR A 5 45.70 1.09 -28.88
CA THR A 5 45.15 -0.16 -28.33
C THR A 5 43.64 0.02 -28.13
N GLN A 6 42.86 -0.68 -28.91
CA GLN A 6 41.42 -0.82 -28.67
C GLN A 6 41.23 -1.82 -27.55
N LEU A 7 40.92 -1.34 -26.36
CA LEU A 7 40.31 -2.17 -25.35
C LEU A 7 38.85 -2.36 -25.77
N SER A 8 38.57 -3.52 -26.29
CA SER A 8 37.21 -3.99 -26.53
C SER A 8 36.55 -4.22 -25.16
N ASP A 9 35.61 -3.38 -24.87
CA ASP A 9 34.69 -3.49 -23.73
C ASP A 9 33.76 -4.66 -23.98
N GLU A 10 34.14 -5.86 -23.55
CA GLU A 10 33.26 -7.01 -23.51
C GLU A 10 32.34 -6.84 -22.28
N LEU A 11 31.40 -5.94 -22.39
CA LEU A 11 30.23 -5.97 -21.56
C LEU A 11 29.40 -7.22 -21.91
N THR A 12 29.70 -8.30 -21.22
CA THR A 12 28.85 -9.49 -21.23
C THR A 12 27.46 -9.08 -20.76
N ALA A 13 26.57 -8.90 -21.71
CA ALA A 13 25.16 -8.69 -21.41
C ALA A 13 24.63 -9.98 -20.78
N VAL A 14 24.63 -10.02 -19.47
CA VAL A 14 23.94 -11.06 -18.70
C VAL A 14 22.48 -11.02 -19.08
N THR A 15 21.99 -12.06 -19.74
CA THR A 15 20.59 -12.13 -20.13
C THR A 15 19.70 -12.21 -18.88
N ARG A 16 18.51 -11.62 -18.95
CA ARG A 16 17.55 -11.62 -17.84
C ARG A 16 17.24 -13.03 -17.29
N ARG A 17 17.42 -14.04 -18.10
CA ARG A 17 17.25 -15.45 -17.70
C ARG A 17 18.37 -15.96 -16.79
N GLU A 18 19.61 -15.58 -17.08
CA GLU A 18 20.76 -16.00 -16.26
C GLU A 18 20.76 -15.31 -14.91
N PHE A 19 20.37 -14.02 -14.87
CA PHE A 19 20.26 -13.30 -13.61
C PHE A 19 19.22 -13.91 -12.66
N THR A 20 18.09 -14.38 -13.19
CA THR A 20 17.04 -15.01 -12.36
C THR A 20 17.46 -16.38 -11.85
N LEU A 21 18.28 -17.12 -12.60
CA LEU A 21 18.74 -18.46 -12.18
C LEU A 21 19.80 -18.38 -11.08
N GLU A 22 20.74 -17.46 -11.20
CA GLU A 22 21.78 -17.27 -10.17
C GLU A 22 21.20 -16.66 -8.87
N ALA A 23 20.26 -15.73 -8.97
CA ALA A 23 19.58 -15.16 -7.81
C ALA A 23 18.74 -16.21 -7.06
N ALA A 24 18.12 -17.15 -7.78
CA ALA A 24 17.35 -18.24 -7.18
C ALA A 24 18.24 -19.27 -6.47
N LEU A 25 19.44 -19.56 -7.02
CA LEU A 25 20.41 -20.49 -6.40
C LEU A 25 21.04 -19.88 -5.15
N ALA A 26 21.32 -18.58 -5.11
CA ALA A 26 21.87 -17.90 -3.96
C ALA A 26 20.89 -17.87 -2.76
N LEU A 27 19.59 -17.78 -3.03
CA LEU A 27 18.55 -17.82 -1.99
C LEU A 27 18.36 -19.22 -1.39
N LEU A 28 18.63 -20.30 -2.15
CA LEU A 28 18.52 -21.66 -1.65
C LEU A 28 19.72 -22.12 -0.83
N ALA A 29 20.91 -21.56 -1.05
CA ALA A 29 22.13 -21.90 -0.32
C ALA A 29 22.25 -21.23 1.05
N GLY A 30 21.48 -20.18 1.32
CA GLY A 30 21.58 -19.37 2.53
C GLY A 30 20.57 -19.68 3.65
N CYS A 31 19.57 -20.52 3.39
CA CYS A 31 18.53 -20.81 4.38
C CYS A 31 18.83 -22.14 5.13
N VAL A 32 19.87 -22.13 5.95
CA VAL A 32 20.02 -23.16 7.01
C VAL A 32 19.15 -22.67 8.16
N ILE A 33 17.92 -23.17 8.21
CA ILE A 33 17.07 -23.03 9.41
C ILE A 33 17.59 -24.05 10.41
N THR A 34 18.48 -23.60 11.31
CA THR A 34 18.80 -24.36 12.52
C THR A 34 17.65 -24.19 13.49
N VAL A 35 16.73 -25.16 13.48
CA VAL A 35 15.78 -25.34 14.60
C VAL A 35 16.59 -25.95 15.74
N THR A 36 17.10 -25.12 16.62
CA THR A 36 17.61 -25.59 17.90
C THR A 36 16.41 -25.76 18.84
N ASP A 37 15.95 -27.00 18.99
CA ASP A 37 15.13 -27.40 20.13
C ASP A 37 15.98 -27.17 21.39
N ILE A 38 15.71 -26.08 22.08
CA ILE A 38 16.17 -25.92 23.46
C ILE A 38 15.04 -26.38 24.35
N ALA A 39 15.12 -27.65 24.70
CA ALA A 39 14.34 -28.19 25.78
C ALA A 39 14.89 -27.68 27.12
N CYS A 40 14.00 -27.16 27.92
CA CYS A 40 13.99 -27.09 29.40
C CYS A 40 15.22 -26.59 30.16
N GLY A 41 14.99 -25.51 30.88
CA GLY A 41 15.72 -25.23 32.12
C GLY A 41 15.71 -23.76 32.50
N ASP A 42 14.95 -23.47 33.52
CA ASP A 42 15.05 -22.37 34.49
C ASP A 42 14.38 -21.00 34.18
N ASP A 43 13.38 -20.84 34.98
CA ASP A 43 12.71 -19.66 35.50
C ASP A 43 13.49 -18.34 35.37
N ASN A 44 13.18 -17.59 34.34
CA ASN A 44 13.11 -16.14 34.49
C ASN A 44 11.97 -15.61 33.59
N SER A 45 10.85 -15.33 34.24
CA SER A 45 9.65 -14.79 33.62
C SER A 45 9.91 -13.45 32.93
N SER A 46 10.41 -13.48 31.73
CA SER A 46 10.10 -12.44 30.76
C SER A 46 8.67 -12.71 30.32
N ASN A 47 7.74 -12.09 30.99
CA ASN A 47 6.34 -12.04 30.59
C ASN A 47 6.24 -11.29 29.25
N ALA A 48 6.71 -11.93 28.17
CA ALA A 48 6.38 -11.55 26.83
C ALA A 48 4.89 -11.86 26.68
N ASN A 49 4.06 -10.92 27.12
CA ASN A 49 2.66 -10.91 26.77
C ASN A 49 2.58 -11.14 25.26
N PRO A 50 1.98 -12.23 24.76
CA PRO A 50 1.86 -12.45 23.33
C PRO A 50 1.20 -11.20 22.78
N ALA A 51 1.93 -10.47 21.92
CA ALA A 51 1.41 -9.27 21.32
C ALA A 51 0.07 -9.62 20.69
N ASN A 52 -1.01 -9.12 21.31
CA ASN A 52 -2.36 -9.31 20.77
C ASN A 52 -2.30 -8.85 19.31
N PRO A 53 -2.53 -9.73 18.32
CA PRO A 53 -2.40 -9.33 16.92
C PRO A 53 -3.28 -8.11 16.70
N SER A 54 -2.68 -7.03 16.22
CA SER A 54 -3.45 -5.84 15.83
C SER A 54 -4.55 -6.30 14.89
N PRO A 55 -5.82 -5.98 15.16
CA PRO A 55 -6.90 -6.42 14.30
C PRO A 55 -6.61 -5.99 12.86
N ALA A 56 -6.89 -6.91 11.93
CA ALA A 56 -6.73 -6.63 10.50
C ALA A 56 -7.52 -5.38 10.10
N PRO A 57 -7.05 -4.60 9.13
CA PRO A 57 -7.82 -3.47 8.62
C PRO A 57 -9.18 -3.95 8.11
N ALA A 58 -10.21 -3.16 8.36
CA ALA A 58 -11.55 -3.33 7.82
C ALA A 58 -11.82 -2.27 6.75
N ASP A 59 -12.87 -2.46 5.95
CA ASP A 59 -13.34 -1.42 5.05
C ASP A 59 -13.74 -0.17 5.84
N ILE A 60 -13.37 1.01 5.34
CA ILE A 60 -13.67 2.28 5.98
C ILE A 60 -14.60 3.08 5.07
N ALA A 61 -15.82 3.34 5.56
CA ALA A 61 -16.73 4.27 4.90
C ALA A 61 -16.32 5.71 5.20
N GLY A 62 -16.24 6.55 4.18
CA GLY A 62 -15.97 7.97 4.29
C GLY A 62 -17.23 8.78 4.53
N THR A 63 -17.14 9.77 5.41
CA THR A 63 -18.18 10.80 5.56
C THR A 63 -17.99 11.88 4.50
N VAL A 64 -19.00 12.06 3.63
CA VAL A 64 -18.98 13.03 2.54
C VAL A 64 -19.71 14.29 3.00
N SER A 65 -19.06 15.47 2.87
CA SER A 65 -19.68 16.77 3.21
C SER A 65 -20.80 17.13 2.20
N ALA A 66 -21.86 17.79 2.67
CA ALA A 66 -23.00 18.19 1.83
C ALA A 66 -23.47 17.06 0.88
N ASN A 67 -23.54 15.85 1.40
CA ASN A 67 -23.78 14.64 0.61
C ASN A 67 -25.20 14.60 0.04
N HIS A 68 -25.30 14.26 -1.24
CA HIS A 68 -26.57 14.09 -1.97
C HIS A 68 -26.59 12.76 -2.75
N GLY A 69 -25.99 11.73 -2.18
CA GLY A 69 -25.99 10.37 -2.72
C GLY A 69 -24.61 9.79 -3.03
N HIS A 70 -23.53 10.51 -2.76
CA HIS A 70 -22.17 10.00 -2.93
C HIS A 70 -21.81 8.98 -1.86
N ILE A 71 -21.05 7.96 -2.26
CA ILE A 71 -20.57 6.89 -1.37
C ILE A 71 -19.07 6.76 -1.58
N ALA A 72 -18.30 6.92 -0.51
CA ALA A 72 -16.86 6.73 -0.50
C ALA A 72 -16.51 5.55 0.42
N THR A 73 -15.81 4.55 -0.09
CA THR A 73 -15.33 3.41 0.72
C THR A 73 -13.91 3.07 0.32
N VAL A 74 -13.03 2.97 1.30
CA VAL A 74 -11.68 2.41 1.15
C VAL A 74 -11.71 0.99 1.69
N THR A 75 -11.35 0.02 0.85
CA THR A 75 -11.39 -1.40 1.23
C THR A 75 -10.20 -1.79 2.09
N ALA A 76 -10.37 -2.82 2.92
CA ALA A 76 -9.31 -3.45 3.69
C ALA A 76 -8.09 -3.84 2.82
N ALA A 77 -8.34 -4.31 1.61
CA ALA A 77 -7.30 -4.68 0.64
C ALA A 77 -6.47 -3.46 0.20
N GLN A 78 -7.12 -2.33 -0.09
CA GLN A 78 -6.45 -1.08 -0.47
C GLN A 78 -5.60 -0.53 0.69
N ILE A 79 -6.13 -0.58 1.92
CA ILE A 79 -5.42 -0.16 3.12
C ILE A 79 -4.19 -1.05 3.36
N THR A 80 -4.32 -2.36 3.14
CA THR A 80 -3.22 -3.31 3.32
C THR A 80 -2.13 -3.10 2.27
N ALA A 81 -2.50 -2.92 1.02
CA ALA A 81 -1.58 -2.72 -0.10
C ALA A 81 -0.85 -1.36 -0.03
N THR A 82 -1.47 -0.35 0.59
CA THR A 82 -0.92 1.02 0.71
C THR A 82 -0.44 1.63 -0.62
N ASN A 83 -1.04 1.25 -1.75
CA ASN A 83 -0.79 1.86 -3.04
C ASN A 83 -1.77 3.01 -3.27
N ALA A 84 -1.31 4.10 -3.89
CA ALA A 84 -2.19 5.20 -4.24
C ALA A 84 -3.42 4.69 -5.03
N VAL A 85 -4.61 5.22 -4.72
CA VAL A 85 -5.88 4.81 -5.32
C VAL A 85 -6.73 6.02 -5.67
N THR A 86 -7.47 5.92 -6.77
CA THR A 86 -8.54 6.87 -7.11
C THR A 86 -9.87 6.14 -7.01
N LEU A 87 -10.73 6.65 -6.14
CA LEU A 87 -12.07 6.13 -5.92
C LEU A 87 -13.08 6.89 -6.79
N ASN A 88 -14.00 6.19 -7.43
CA ASN A 88 -15.21 6.80 -7.94
C ASN A 88 -16.23 6.81 -6.79
N ILE A 89 -16.67 7.98 -6.39
CA ILE A 89 -17.58 8.16 -5.25
C ILE A 89 -19.00 8.53 -5.68
N GLN A 90 -19.39 8.27 -6.93
CA GLN A 90 -20.71 8.63 -7.46
C GLN A 90 -21.85 8.10 -6.59
N GLY A 91 -21.79 6.84 -6.16
CA GLY A 91 -22.88 6.23 -5.41
C GLY A 91 -24.20 6.29 -6.19
N THR A 92 -25.25 6.85 -5.57
CA THR A 92 -26.56 7.09 -6.17
C THR A 92 -26.75 8.53 -6.69
N ALA A 93 -25.71 9.39 -6.59
CA ALA A 93 -25.76 10.74 -7.10
C ALA A 93 -25.87 10.79 -8.63
N ALA A 94 -26.48 11.83 -9.17
CA ALA A 94 -26.71 11.99 -10.61
C ALA A 94 -25.44 12.32 -11.41
N HIS A 95 -24.32 12.61 -10.73
CA HIS A 95 -23.05 13.00 -11.33
C HIS A 95 -21.87 12.34 -10.58
N PRO A 96 -20.76 12.07 -11.27
CA PRO A 96 -19.61 11.43 -10.67
C PRO A 96 -18.68 12.45 -10.00
N HIS A 97 -18.02 12.03 -8.92
CA HIS A 97 -16.77 12.61 -8.43
C HIS A 97 -15.73 11.54 -8.27
N THR A 98 -14.47 11.92 -8.35
CA THR A 98 -13.34 11.06 -8.03
C THR A 98 -12.63 11.60 -6.80
N LEU A 99 -12.09 10.69 -5.98
CA LEU A 99 -11.31 11.00 -4.80
C LEU A 99 -9.97 10.27 -4.88
N SER A 100 -8.88 11.02 -4.86
CA SER A 100 -7.53 10.43 -4.90
C SER A 100 -6.95 10.35 -3.49
N LEU A 101 -6.53 9.16 -3.11
CA LEU A 101 -5.79 8.90 -1.89
C LEU A 101 -4.36 8.49 -2.26
N SER A 102 -3.39 9.18 -1.66
CA SER A 102 -1.98 8.86 -1.84
C SER A 102 -1.58 7.62 -1.02
N GLN A 103 -0.41 7.09 -1.30
CA GLN A 103 0.20 6.04 -0.47
C GLN A 103 0.30 6.49 1.01
N ALA A 104 0.68 7.74 1.27
CA ALA A 104 0.78 8.28 2.62
C ALA A 104 -0.59 8.32 3.33
N ASP A 105 -1.67 8.61 2.61
CA ASP A 105 -3.03 8.59 3.16
C ASP A 105 -3.42 7.17 3.58
N LEU A 106 -3.16 6.18 2.74
CA LEU A 106 -3.46 4.79 3.05
C LEU A 106 -2.60 4.26 4.21
N GLN A 107 -1.34 4.71 4.32
CA GLN A 107 -0.52 4.43 5.49
C GLN A 107 -1.08 5.06 6.76
N THR A 108 -1.59 6.29 6.68
CA THR A 108 -2.24 6.99 7.79
C THR A 108 -3.47 6.24 8.25
N LEU A 109 -4.34 5.80 7.32
CA LEU A 109 -5.51 4.97 7.63
C LEU A 109 -5.14 3.61 8.25
N LYS A 110 -4.09 2.97 7.73
CA LYS A 110 -3.54 1.72 8.28
C LYS A 110 -3.07 1.88 9.73
N ASN A 111 -2.53 3.05 10.06
CA ASN A 111 -2.13 3.41 11.42
C ASN A 111 -3.28 3.92 12.29
N ARG A 112 -4.54 3.72 11.83
CA ARG A 112 -5.77 4.12 12.53
C ARG A 112 -5.87 5.63 12.79
N GLN A 113 -5.31 6.44 11.90
CA GLN A 113 -5.44 7.88 11.94
C GLN A 113 -6.42 8.36 10.86
N PRO A 114 -7.24 9.38 11.14
CA PRO A 114 -8.20 9.88 10.16
C PRO A 114 -7.51 10.59 8.99
N VAL A 115 -8.14 10.51 7.83
CA VAL A 115 -7.71 11.20 6.60
C VAL A 115 -8.88 11.95 6.01
N SER A 116 -8.66 13.21 5.64
CA SER A 116 -9.64 14.02 4.91
C SER A 116 -9.05 14.49 3.58
N ARG A 117 -9.83 14.38 2.51
CA ARG A 117 -9.45 14.79 1.14
C ARG A 117 -10.65 15.36 0.41
N ASP A 118 -10.39 16.31 -0.48
CA ASP A 118 -11.42 16.85 -1.36
C ASP A 118 -11.54 16.01 -2.62
N SER A 119 -12.76 15.84 -3.09
CA SER A 119 -13.05 15.19 -4.37
C SER A 119 -12.67 16.09 -5.56
N SER A 120 -12.66 15.51 -6.76
CA SER A 120 -12.69 16.31 -7.98
C SER A 120 -13.88 17.26 -7.97
N SER A 121 -13.72 18.42 -8.60
CA SER A 121 -14.87 19.27 -8.91
C SER A 121 -15.64 18.67 -10.09
N ASP A 122 -16.97 18.76 -10.04
CA ASP A 122 -17.84 18.46 -11.17
C ASP A 122 -18.56 19.73 -11.62
N VAL A 123 -18.77 19.82 -12.94
CA VAL A 123 -19.45 20.94 -13.63
C VAL A 123 -20.76 20.44 -14.21
N SER A 124 -21.50 19.60 -13.51
CA SER A 124 -22.79 19.15 -14.03
C SER A 124 -23.81 20.30 -14.10
N ALA A 125 -24.57 20.34 -15.17
CA ALA A 125 -25.50 21.44 -15.49
C ALA A 125 -26.60 21.65 -14.43
N SER A 126 -26.81 20.69 -13.53
CA SER A 126 -27.89 20.70 -12.55
C SER A 126 -27.51 21.25 -11.18
N VAL A 127 -26.22 21.25 -10.82
CA VAL A 127 -25.78 21.59 -9.46
C VAL A 127 -24.70 22.68 -9.42
N GLY A 128 -24.15 23.07 -10.56
CA GLY A 128 -23.03 24.01 -10.66
C GLY A 128 -21.70 23.37 -10.28
N LEU A 129 -20.66 24.18 -10.24
CA LEU A 129 -19.32 23.75 -9.84
C LEU A 129 -19.28 23.52 -8.33
N HIS A 130 -19.00 22.27 -7.92
CA HIS A 130 -18.85 21.94 -6.50
C HIS A 130 -17.89 20.75 -6.32
N LEU A 131 -17.46 20.55 -5.10
CA LEU A 131 -16.66 19.44 -4.62
C LEU A 131 -17.14 19.01 -3.24
N HIS A 132 -16.71 17.84 -2.79
CA HIS A 132 -17.01 17.34 -1.46
C HIS A 132 -15.73 17.06 -0.69
N SER A 133 -15.68 17.48 0.58
CA SER A 133 -14.66 16.97 1.49
C SER A 133 -15.10 15.62 2.02
N VAL A 134 -14.22 14.63 1.95
CA VAL A 134 -14.48 13.25 2.39
C VAL A 134 -13.50 12.91 3.51
N THR A 135 -14.05 12.51 4.66
CA THR A 135 -13.27 12.13 5.84
C THR A 135 -13.45 10.64 6.13
N PHE A 136 -12.34 9.90 6.17
CA PHE A 136 -12.28 8.51 6.59
C PHE A 136 -11.76 8.45 8.03
N THR A 137 -12.53 7.81 8.90
CA THR A 137 -12.17 7.65 10.33
C THR A 137 -12.13 6.15 10.66
N PRO A 138 -10.93 5.57 10.81
CA PRO A 138 -10.79 4.17 11.24
C PRO A 138 -11.34 3.96 12.66
N ALA A 139 -11.91 2.78 12.90
CA ALA A 139 -12.39 2.35 14.22
C ALA A 139 -11.25 1.91 15.16
#